data_a32ba6aaecb7c07308cee423907acb06
#
_entry.id   a32ba6aaecb7c07308cee423907acb06
#
_cell.length_a   1.000
_cell.length_b   1.000
_cell.length_c   1.000
_cell.angle_alpha   90.00
_cell.angle_beta   90.00
_cell.angle_gamma   90.00
#
_symmetry.space_group_name_H-M   'P 1'
#
loop_
_entity.id
_entity.type
_entity.pdbx_description
1 polymer ?
#
loop_
_entity_poly.entity_id
_entity_poly.type
_entity_poly.pdbx_seq_one_letter_code
_entity_poly.pdbx_strand_id
1 'polypeptide(L)'
;MNIKTLSVSLTALCLSAAAPAADMLLENYGSSRPTWLSKLKKLDRSSDGKFRVLQIGDSHTAGDLFTEQLRLRLQQKWGDGGIGWVYPSSVKGQRSAAVRYDGSWQTVSSRSVSDDFPLGGIIAKANGSSVTISAKDGSSGDKQISVFAKPVLPEQILSFNGREVPAGSSGWQIIRSNSRLPLTLSSSMPWDIGYINIENPGRGVTVSALGINGAQLTHWSKWHPSWQDDLAQTRADLVIIAYGTNEAFARDLDITATEQSWRSYIRQIKQSLPDAGILILGAPESLKSTSRSCGIRPATLSSIQQMQQRVARDEKIMYWSWQNAMGGECSMKSWMSQGLAAKDGVHFSGKGYHQAADRLADSLIQMAD
;
A
#
# COMPACT_ATOMS: atom_id res chain seq x y z
N MET A 1 -16.40 84.42 -14.36
CA MET A 1 -16.43 83.63 -13.11
C MET A 1 -16.18 82.21 -13.48
N ASN A 2 -14.93 81.76 -13.44
CA ASN A 2 -14.48 80.45 -13.89
C ASN A 2 -14.50 79.45 -12.76
N ILE A 3 -15.36 78.42 -12.82
CA ILE A 3 -15.42 77.29 -11.88
C ILE A 3 -14.48 76.23 -12.38
N LYS A 4 -13.35 75.98 -11.66
CA LYS A 4 -12.45 74.85 -11.89
C LYS A 4 -13.01 73.63 -11.20
N THR A 5 -13.37 72.62 -11.99
CA THR A 5 -13.74 71.30 -11.53
C THR A 5 -12.49 70.51 -11.16
N LEU A 6 -12.40 70.06 -9.91
CA LEU A 6 -11.33 69.22 -9.38
C LEU A 6 -11.74 67.75 -9.57
N SER A 7 -11.05 67.02 -10.44
CA SER A 7 -11.23 65.57 -10.58
C SER A 7 -10.37 64.82 -9.56
N VAL A 8 -10.99 64.12 -8.65
CA VAL A 8 -10.33 63.22 -7.71
C VAL A 8 -10.30 61.81 -8.32
N SER A 9 -9.12 61.36 -8.73
CA SER A 9 -8.92 59.95 -9.18
C SER A 9 -8.76 59.04 -7.96
N LEU A 10 -9.73 58.16 -7.79
CA LEU A 10 -9.68 57.09 -6.78
C LEU A 10 -8.90 55.91 -7.38
N THR A 11 -7.65 55.69 -6.92
CA THR A 11 -6.87 54.52 -7.29
C THR A 11 -7.29 53.39 -6.37
N ALA A 12 -8.04 52.41 -6.90
CA ALA A 12 -8.38 51.19 -6.17
C ALA A 12 -7.14 50.28 -6.06
N LEU A 13 -6.61 50.13 -4.84
CA LEU A 13 -5.57 49.18 -4.53
C LEU A 13 -6.22 47.78 -4.46
N CYS A 14 -6.06 46.98 -5.52
CA CYS A 14 -6.42 45.56 -5.47
C CYS A 14 -5.37 44.83 -4.59
N LEU A 15 -5.70 44.60 -3.33
CA LEU A 15 -5.00 43.59 -2.52
C LEU A 15 -5.38 42.22 -3.09
N SER A 16 -4.49 41.62 -3.87
CA SER A 16 -4.53 40.21 -4.17
C SER A 16 -4.20 39.46 -2.89
N ALA A 17 -5.24 38.94 -2.20
CA ALA A 17 -5.06 37.95 -1.16
C ALA A 17 -4.38 36.72 -1.83
N ALA A 18 -3.12 36.51 -1.53
CA ALA A 18 -2.45 35.24 -1.86
C ALA A 18 -3.27 34.13 -1.18
N ALA A 19 -3.85 33.24 -1.99
CA ALA A 19 -4.45 32.03 -1.47
C ALA A 19 -3.37 31.32 -0.60
N PRO A 20 -3.72 30.83 0.61
CA PRO A 20 -2.76 30.07 1.39
C PRO A 20 -2.24 28.94 0.52
N ALA A 21 -0.92 28.77 0.49
CA ALA A 21 -0.30 27.65 -0.20
C ALA A 21 -1.02 26.37 0.28
N ALA A 22 -1.66 25.64 -0.62
CA ALA A 22 -2.28 24.37 -0.27
C ALA A 22 -1.18 23.54 0.38
N ASP A 23 -1.37 23.13 1.65
CA ASP A 23 -0.43 22.28 2.36
C ASP A 23 -0.11 21.10 1.47
N MET A 24 1.12 21.01 0.96
CA MET A 24 1.52 19.91 0.12
C MET A 24 1.50 18.65 0.97
N LEU A 25 0.50 17.79 0.73
CA LEU A 25 0.34 16.54 1.47
C LEU A 25 1.48 15.56 1.18
N LEU A 26 2.05 15.64 -0.04
CA LEU A 26 3.16 14.80 -0.50
C LEU A 26 4.46 15.61 -0.56
N GLU A 27 5.39 15.25 0.29
CA GLU A 27 6.72 15.81 0.34
C GLU A 27 7.70 14.86 -0.36
N ASN A 28 8.41 15.34 -1.37
CA ASN A 28 9.46 14.58 -2.04
C ASN A 28 10.84 15.10 -1.64
N TYR A 29 11.54 14.36 -0.81
CA TYR A 29 12.91 14.68 -0.37
C TYR A 29 13.98 14.06 -1.26
N GLY A 30 13.59 13.26 -2.25
CA GLY A 30 14.47 12.62 -3.22
C GLY A 30 14.73 13.46 -4.47
N SER A 31 15.09 12.78 -5.54
CA SER A 31 15.30 13.41 -6.85
C SER A 31 14.00 14.06 -7.36
N SER A 32 14.12 15.21 -8.01
CA SER A 32 13.00 15.84 -8.73
C SER A 32 12.65 15.11 -10.04
N ARG A 33 13.55 14.25 -10.53
CA ARG A 33 13.37 13.48 -11.77
C ARG A 33 13.77 12.00 -11.56
N PRO A 34 13.07 11.27 -10.68
CA PRO A 34 13.42 9.89 -10.41
C PRO A 34 13.01 8.97 -11.56
N THR A 35 13.68 7.82 -11.68
CA THR A 35 13.43 6.83 -12.74
C THR A 35 11.98 6.34 -12.73
N TRP A 36 11.44 6.02 -11.58
CA TRP A 36 10.04 5.54 -11.44
C TRP A 36 9.01 6.54 -11.98
N LEU A 37 9.23 7.85 -11.74
CA LEU A 37 8.32 8.90 -12.22
C LEU A 37 8.39 9.03 -13.75
N SER A 38 9.59 8.93 -14.31
CA SER A 38 9.79 8.91 -15.76
C SER A 38 9.09 7.70 -16.40
N LYS A 39 9.11 6.54 -15.73
CA LYS A 39 8.39 5.33 -16.17
C LYS A 39 6.88 5.54 -16.13
N LEU A 40 6.35 6.15 -15.06
CA LEU A 40 4.92 6.45 -14.93
C LEU A 40 4.45 7.42 -16.04
N LYS A 41 5.20 8.51 -16.30
CA LYS A 41 4.92 9.45 -17.37
C LYS A 41 4.93 8.81 -18.78
N LYS A 42 5.81 7.82 -19.00
CA LYS A 42 5.86 7.10 -20.27
C LYS A 42 4.61 6.25 -20.53
N LEU A 43 3.91 5.79 -19.50
CA LEU A 43 2.68 5.02 -19.68
C LEU A 43 1.60 5.78 -20.45
N ASP A 44 1.53 7.10 -20.34
CA ASP A 44 0.55 7.90 -21.11
C ASP A 44 0.74 7.79 -22.64
N ARG A 45 1.96 7.49 -23.07
CA ARG A 45 2.38 7.49 -24.49
C ARG A 45 2.73 6.10 -25.01
N SER A 46 2.67 5.09 -24.17
CA SER A 46 3.04 3.72 -24.52
C SER A 46 1.81 2.84 -24.75
N SER A 47 1.90 1.89 -25.66
CA SER A 47 0.88 0.84 -25.85
C SER A 47 1.10 -0.33 -24.90
N ASP A 48 2.27 -0.43 -24.29
CA ASP A 48 2.69 -1.49 -23.38
C ASP A 48 3.36 -0.93 -22.11
N GLY A 49 3.72 -1.80 -21.19
CA GLY A 49 4.41 -1.47 -19.96
C GLY A 49 3.52 -1.53 -18.72
N LYS A 50 4.14 -1.80 -17.60
CA LYS A 50 3.51 -1.88 -16.27
C LYS A 50 4.13 -0.88 -15.32
N PHE A 51 3.30 -0.26 -14.51
CA PHE A 51 3.71 0.46 -13.32
C PHE A 51 3.10 -0.24 -12.09
N ARG A 52 3.95 -0.72 -11.20
CA ARG A 52 3.56 -1.56 -10.07
C ARG A 52 3.73 -0.80 -8.77
N VAL A 53 2.62 -0.56 -8.08
CA VAL A 53 2.59 -0.02 -6.73
C VAL A 53 2.44 -1.18 -5.75
N LEU A 54 3.34 -1.26 -4.78
CA LEU A 54 3.33 -2.27 -3.73
C LEU A 54 3.18 -1.57 -2.38
N GLN A 55 2.00 -1.64 -1.77
CA GLN A 55 1.78 -1.14 -0.42
C GLN A 55 1.92 -2.26 0.59
N ILE A 56 2.79 -2.07 1.59
CA ILE A 56 3.01 -2.99 2.70
C ILE A 56 2.65 -2.26 3.99
N GLY A 57 1.80 -2.86 4.82
CA GLY A 57 1.30 -2.14 5.99
C GLY A 57 0.52 -2.98 7.00
N ASP A 58 -0.16 -2.25 7.87
CA ASP A 58 -0.97 -2.79 8.95
C ASP A 58 -2.46 -2.97 8.56
N SER A 59 -3.39 -2.80 9.49
CA SER A 59 -4.84 -2.95 9.27
C SER A 59 -5.40 -1.94 8.25
N HIS A 60 -4.81 -0.76 8.12
CA HIS A 60 -5.23 0.23 7.12
C HIS A 60 -4.95 -0.24 5.69
N THR A 61 -3.94 -1.10 5.51
CA THR A 61 -3.64 -1.78 4.24
C THR A 61 -4.44 -3.08 4.11
N ALA A 62 -4.54 -3.88 5.19
CA ALA A 62 -5.23 -5.17 5.20
C ALA A 62 -6.75 -5.05 4.92
N GLY A 63 -7.34 -3.89 5.17
CA GLY A 63 -8.72 -3.58 4.80
C GLY A 63 -8.94 -3.46 3.29
N ASP A 64 -7.90 -3.24 2.50
CA ASP A 64 -7.88 -3.05 1.02
C ASP A 64 -8.90 -2.02 0.50
N LEU A 65 -9.39 -1.11 1.38
CA LEU A 65 -10.30 -0.04 0.99
C LEU A 65 -9.54 1.18 0.45
N PHE A 66 -8.42 1.50 1.09
CA PHE A 66 -7.53 2.57 0.64
C PHE A 66 -6.84 2.18 -0.67
N THR A 67 -6.27 0.99 -0.73
CA THR A 67 -5.56 0.48 -1.91
C THR A 67 -6.50 0.20 -3.08
N GLU A 68 -7.74 -0.21 -2.85
CA GLU A 68 -8.79 -0.33 -3.87
C GLU A 68 -9.03 1.02 -4.56
N GLN A 69 -9.30 2.07 -3.78
CA GLN A 69 -9.57 3.40 -4.34
C GLN A 69 -8.32 3.98 -5.03
N LEU A 70 -7.15 3.81 -4.45
CA LEU A 70 -5.89 4.23 -5.09
C LEU A 70 -5.69 3.51 -6.43
N ARG A 71 -5.97 2.21 -6.49
CA ARG A 71 -5.92 1.39 -7.73
C ARG A 71 -6.86 1.95 -8.79
N LEU A 72 -8.11 2.18 -8.44
CA LEU A 72 -9.12 2.73 -9.35
C LEU A 72 -8.70 4.08 -9.92
N ARG A 73 -8.21 5.01 -9.09
CA ARG A 73 -7.76 6.34 -9.52
C ARG A 73 -6.55 6.29 -10.46
N LEU A 74 -5.54 5.48 -10.12
CA LEU A 74 -4.34 5.37 -10.94
C LEU A 74 -4.61 4.62 -12.26
N GLN A 75 -5.45 3.59 -12.22
CA GLN A 75 -5.87 2.86 -13.42
C GLN A 75 -6.73 3.70 -14.35
N GLN A 76 -7.58 4.56 -13.81
CA GLN A 76 -8.36 5.52 -14.60
C GLN A 76 -7.46 6.46 -15.42
N LYS A 77 -6.32 6.88 -14.85
CA LYS A 77 -5.36 7.76 -15.53
C LYS A 77 -4.47 7.00 -16.52
N TRP A 78 -3.92 5.85 -16.11
CA TRP A 78 -2.83 5.17 -16.85
C TRP A 78 -3.16 3.78 -17.38
N GLY A 79 -4.39 3.32 -17.23
CA GLY A 79 -4.86 2.03 -17.72
C GLY A 79 -4.82 0.92 -16.68
N ASP A 80 -5.65 -0.09 -16.90
CA ASP A 80 -5.81 -1.24 -16.00
C ASP A 80 -4.70 -2.27 -16.23
N GLY A 81 -3.72 -2.29 -15.33
CA GLY A 81 -2.61 -3.24 -15.31
C GLY A 81 -2.96 -4.58 -14.65
N GLY A 82 -4.13 -4.70 -14.04
CA GLY A 82 -4.56 -5.85 -13.27
C GLY A 82 -4.70 -5.54 -11.77
N ILE A 83 -4.95 -6.57 -10.99
CA ILE A 83 -5.25 -6.47 -9.56
C ILE A 83 -3.97 -6.23 -8.73
N GLY A 84 -2.85 -6.84 -9.14
CA GLY A 84 -1.62 -6.90 -8.36
C GLY A 84 -1.61 -8.07 -7.38
N TRP A 85 -0.81 -7.98 -6.32
CA TRP A 85 -0.65 -9.00 -5.29
C TRP A 85 -1.83 -9.02 -4.34
N VAL A 86 -2.42 -10.19 -4.13
CA VAL A 86 -3.54 -10.47 -3.24
C VAL A 86 -3.20 -11.62 -2.30
N TYR A 87 -3.96 -11.80 -1.24
CA TYR A 87 -3.80 -12.95 -0.33
C TYR A 87 -3.94 -14.27 -1.09
N PRO A 88 -3.23 -15.31 -0.64
CA PRO A 88 -3.30 -16.64 -1.30
C PRO A 88 -4.63 -17.35 -1.08
N SER A 89 -5.37 -16.96 -0.05
CA SER A 89 -6.64 -17.53 0.36
C SER A 89 -7.38 -16.51 1.22
N SER A 90 -8.60 -16.80 1.61
CA SER A 90 -9.32 -15.99 2.60
C SER A 90 -8.54 -15.95 3.92
N VAL A 91 -8.22 -14.77 4.43
CA VAL A 91 -7.51 -14.54 5.67
C VAL A 91 -8.49 -14.00 6.71
N LYS A 92 -8.64 -14.73 7.85
CA LYS A 92 -9.58 -14.34 8.90
C LYS A 92 -9.34 -12.92 9.39
N GLY A 93 -10.40 -12.12 9.41
CA GLY A 93 -10.36 -10.73 9.87
C GLY A 93 -9.72 -9.73 8.89
N GLN A 94 -9.34 -10.19 7.71
CA GLN A 94 -8.81 -9.31 6.66
C GLN A 94 -9.74 -9.33 5.44
N ARG A 95 -9.62 -8.32 4.59
CA ARG A 95 -10.48 -8.14 3.41
C ARG A 95 -9.63 -8.10 2.15
N SER A 96 -10.17 -8.63 1.07
CA SER A 96 -9.71 -8.27 -0.27
C SER A 96 -10.84 -7.56 -1.00
N ALA A 97 -10.59 -6.37 -1.51
CA ALA A 97 -11.57 -5.62 -2.26
C ALA A 97 -11.76 -6.18 -3.67
N ALA A 98 -10.68 -6.61 -4.30
CA ALA A 98 -10.64 -6.97 -5.71
C ALA A 98 -11.06 -8.41 -5.99
N VAL A 99 -10.86 -9.35 -5.05
CA VAL A 99 -11.11 -10.77 -5.29
C VAL A 99 -12.00 -11.42 -4.23
N ARG A 100 -12.65 -12.50 -4.62
CA ARG A 100 -13.33 -13.46 -3.75
C ARG A 100 -12.69 -14.83 -3.91
N TYR A 101 -12.78 -15.62 -2.84
CA TYR A 101 -12.24 -16.97 -2.78
C TYR A 101 -13.37 -17.98 -2.64
N ASP A 102 -13.29 -19.07 -3.40
CA ASP A 102 -14.07 -20.28 -3.20
C ASP A 102 -13.11 -21.40 -2.79
N GLY A 103 -13.43 -22.08 -1.69
CA GLY A 103 -12.46 -22.87 -0.97
C GLY A 103 -11.55 -22.02 -0.07
N SER A 104 -10.80 -22.68 0.81
CA SER A 104 -9.86 -21.99 1.71
C SER A 104 -8.73 -22.90 2.15
N TRP A 105 -7.56 -22.31 2.36
CA TRP A 105 -6.43 -22.91 3.04
C TRP A 105 -6.25 -22.30 4.43
N GLN A 106 -5.69 -23.05 5.35
CA GLN A 106 -5.31 -22.49 6.65
C GLN A 106 -4.23 -21.41 6.43
N THR A 107 -4.45 -20.22 6.98
CA THR A 107 -3.50 -19.12 6.86
C THR A 107 -2.85 -18.81 8.20
N VAL A 108 -1.56 -18.47 8.17
CA VAL A 108 -0.77 -17.96 9.30
C VAL A 108 -0.08 -16.67 8.92
N SER A 109 0.21 -15.83 9.90
CA SER A 109 0.86 -14.53 9.68
C SER A 109 2.08 -14.35 10.58
N SER A 110 3.05 -13.59 10.09
CA SER A 110 4.28 -13.24 10.82
C SER A 110 4.02 -12.43 12.09
N ARG A 111 2.86 -11.79 12.21
CA ARG A 111 2.44 -11.15 13.45
C ARG A 111 2.18 -12.15 14.57
N SER A 112 1.59 -13.29 14.25
CA SER A 112 1.02 -14.21 15.26
C SER A 112 1.94 -15.38 15.59
N VAL A 113 2.73 -15.85 14.64
CA VAL A 113 3.61 -17.03 14.82
C VAL A 113 4.99 -16.76 14.24
N SER A 114 5.94 -17.66 14.52
CA SER A 114 7.23 -17.73 13.83
C SER A 114 7.16 -18.87 12.81
N ASP A 115 7.49 -18.57 11.57
CA ASP A 115 7.58 -19.51 10.44
C ASP A 115 8.56 -18.91 9.44
N ASP A 116 8.85 -19.61 8.37
CA ASP A 116 9.70 -19.13 7.26
C ASP A 116 8.86 -18.31 6.27
N PHE A 117 8.48 -17.09 6.69
CA PHE A 117 7.56 -16.25 5.93
C PHE A 117 8.18 -15.60 4.68
N PRO A 118 7.48 -15.60 3.52
CA PRO A 118 7.88 -14.81 2.36
C PRO A 118 7.59 -13.32 2.60
N LEU A 119 7.96 -12.49 1.62
CA LEU A 119 7.58 -11.07 1.57
C LEU A 119 6.08 -10.90 1.88
N GLY A 120 5.75 -9.96 2.76
CA GLY A 120 4.39 -9.66 3.19
C GLY A 120 3.90 -10.52 4.36
N GLY A 121 4.63 -11.58 4.75
CA GLY A 121 4.43 -12.28 6.02
C GLY A 121 3.13 -13.07 6.17
N ILE A 122 2.57 -13.58 5.08
CA ILE A 122 1.41 -14.49 5.07
C ILE A 122 1.79 -15.79 4.38
N ILE A 123 1.41 -16.90 5.00
CA ILE A 123 1.48 -18.24 4.40
C ILE A 123 0.09 -18.87 4.45
N ALA A 124 -0.35 -19.43 3.32
CA ALA A 124 -1.45 -20.38 3.26
C ALA A 124 -0.89 -21.80 3.10
N LYS A 125 -1.28 -22.70 3.97
CA LYS A 125 -0.86 -24.11 3.98
C LYS A 125 -1.77 -24.91 3.04
N ALA A 126 -1.39 -25.02 1.78
CA ALA A 126 -2.10 -25.85 0.80
C ALA A 126 -1.76 -27.32 1.03
N ASN A 127 -2.77 -28.17 1.19
CA ASN A 127 -2.62 -29.55 1.58
C ASN A 127 -3.58 -30.50 0.82
N GLY A 128 -3.47 -30.49 -0.52
CA GLY A 128 -4.29 -31.38 -1.36
C GLY A 128 -5.69 -30.83 -1.71
N SER A 129 -6.07 -29.66 -1.20
CA SER A 129 -7.29 -28.96 -1.57
C SER A 129 -7.02 -27.85 -2.60
N SER A 130 -8.06 -27.30 -3.20
CA SER A 130 -7.98 -26.21 -4.15
C SER A 130 -8.59 -24.93 -3.58
N VAL A 131 -8.12 -23.78 -4.10
CA VAL A 131 -8.72 -22.48 -3.91
C VAL A 131 -8.97 -21.85 -5.27
N THR A 132 -10.19 -21.37 -5.49
CA THR A 132 -10.55 -20.63 -6.70
C THR A 132 -10.64 -19.14 -6.39
N ILE A 133 -9.92 -18.33 -7.14
CA ILE A 133 -9.86 -16.87 -7.02
C ILE A 133 -10.64 -16.26 -8.19
N SER A 134 -11.63 -15.44 -7.88
CA SER A 134 -12.44 -14.73 -8.88
C SER A 134 -12.37 -13.24 -8.63
N ALA A 135 -12.32 -12.43 -9.69
CA ALA A 135 -12.45 -10.98 -9.56
C ALA A 135 -13.87 -10.59 -9.13
N LYS A 136 -13.99 -9.64 -8.22
CA LYS A 136 -15.30 -9.17 -7.72
C LYS A 136 -16.07 -8.33 -8.72
N ASP A 137 -15.37 -7.66 -9.62
CA ASP A 137 -15.95 -6.88 -10.72
C ASP A 137 -16.43 -7.77 -11.89
N GLY A 138 -16.25 -9.09 -11.77
CA GLY A 138 -16.59 -10.06 -12.83
C GLY A 138 -15.60 -10.11 -13.97
N SER A 139 -14.48 -9.39 -13.89
CA SER A 139 -13.45 -9.46 -14.94
C SER A 139 -12.92 -10.89 -15.07
N SER A 140 -12.70 -11.30 -16.29
CA SER A 140 -12.25 -12.64 -16.68
C SER A 140 -11.21 -12.52 -17.79
N GLY A 141 -10.82 -13.64 -18.36
CA GLY A 141 -9.87 -13.68 -19.48
C GLY A 141 -8.43 -13.85 -19.04
N ASP A 142 -7.53 -13.71 -20.00
CA ASP A 142 -6.13 -14.04 -19.84
C ASP A 142 -5.44 -13.12 -18.82
N LYS A 143 -4.63 -13.73 -17.94
CA LYS A 143 -3.88 -13.08 -16.89
C LYS A 143 -2.45 -13.64 -16.84
N GLN A 144 -1.53 -12.78 -16.45
CA GLN A 144 -0.20 -13.19 -16.02
C GLN A 144 -0.22 -13.39 -14.51
N ILE A 145 -0.03 -14.64 -14.09
CA ILE A 145 -0.09 -15.03 -12.67
C ILE A 145 1.32 -15.27 -12.17
N SER A 146 1.63 -14.75 -10.99
CA SER A 146 2.84 -15.07 -10.24
C SER A 146 2.46 -15.45 -8.81
N VAL A 147 3.03 -16.51 -8.29
CA VAL A 147 2.72 -17.03 -6.96
C VAL A 147 4.01 -17.18 -6.17
N PHE A 148 4.10 -16.55 -5.00
CA PHE A 148 5.11 -16.93 -4.03
C PHE A 148 4.76 -18.31 -3.50
N ALA A 149 5.62 -19.28 -3.72
CA ALA A 149 5.37 -20.66 -3.35
C ALA A 149 6.64 -21.36 -2.89
N LYS A 150 6.50 -22.21 -1.89
CA LYS A 150 7.57 -23.06 -1.37
C LYS A 150 7.04 -24.48 -1.29
N PRO A 151 7.64 -25.43 -2.04
CA PRO A 151 7.26 -26.84 -1.93
C PRO A 151 7.75 -27.41 -0.60
N VAL A 152 6.99 -28.34 -0.05
CA VAL A 152 7.39 -29.10 1.15
C VAL A 152 8.34 -30.23 0.78
N LEU A 153 8.20 -30.80 -0.42
CA LEU A 153 9.04 -31.86 -0.97
C LEU A 153 9.61 -31.41 -2.33
N PRO A 154 10.75 -31.95 -2.77
CA PRO A 154 11.30 -31.71 -4.11
C PRO A 154 10.33 -32.12 -5.24
N GLU A 155 10.48 -31.50 -6.40
CA GLU A 155 9.75 -31.83 -7.64
C GLU A 155 8.22 -31.79 -7.56
N GLN A 156 7.66 -31.06 -6.59
CA GLN A 156 6.23 -30.89 -6.47
C GLN A 156 5.66 -30.02 -7.60
N ILE A 157 4.39 -30.28 -7.91
CA ILE A 157 3.67 -29.60 -8.99
C ILE A 157 2.58 -28.72 -8.38
N LEU A 158 2.52 -27.46 -8.85
CA LEU A 158 1.42 -26.55 -8.60
C LEU A 158 0.58 -26.39 -9.89
N SER A 159 -0.72 -26.61 -9.78
CA SER A 159 -1.63 -26.54 -10.92
C SER A 159 -2.36 -25.19 -10.97
N PHE A 160 -2.42 -24.59 -12.17
CA PHE A 160 -3.11 -23.34 -12.50
C PHE A 160 -4.21 -23.64 -13.51
N ASN A 161 -5.46 -23.79 -13.08
CA ASN A 161 -6.58 -24.21 -13.94
C ASN A 161 -6.27 -25.51 -14.72
N GLY A 162 -5.60 -26.48 -14.07
CA GLY A 162 -5.19 -27.74 -14.68
C GLY A 162 -3.85 -27.69 -15.44
N ARG A 163 -3.25 -26.50 -15.61
CA ARG A 163 -1.88 -26.40 -16.14
C ARG A 163 -0.87 -26.62 -15.03
N GLU A 164 -0.11 -27.65 -15.14
CA GLU A 164 0.90 -28.06 -14.16
C GLU A 164 2.22 -27.32 -14.35
N VAL A 165 2.78 -26.81 -13.25
CA VAL A 165 4.08 -26.14 -13.20
C VAL A 165 4.90 -26.75 -12.07
N PRO A 166 6.05 -27.38 -12.37
CA PRO A 166 6.90 -27.97 -11.35
C PRO A 166 7.62 -26.89 -10.53
N ALA A 167 7.96 -27.23 -9.30
CA ALA A 167 8.88 -26.44 -8.49
C ALA A 167 10.28 -26.42 -9.12
N GLY A 168 10.91 -25.24 -9.17
CA GLY A 168 12.27 -25.08 -9.64
C GLY A 168 13.33 -25.23 -8.53
N SER A 169 12.90 -25.14 -7.24
CA SER A 169 13.77 -25.24 -6.06
C SER A 169 12.97 -25.69 -4.85
N SER A 170 13.66 -25.99 -3.76
CA SER A 170 13.03 -26.36 -2.47
C SER A 170 12.72 -25.18 -1.56
N GLY A 171 13.21 -23.97 -1.90
CA GLY A 171 12.95 -22.74 -1.13
C GLY A 171 11.78 -21.91 -1.67
N TRP A 172 11.60 -20.74 -1.08
CA TRP A 172 10.68 -19.74 -1.62
C TRP A 172 11.10 -19.34 -3.03
N GLN A 173 10.14 -19.31 -3.92
CA GLN A 173 10.32 -18.99 -5.33
C GLN A 173 9.05 -18.34 -5.88
N ILE A 174 9.15 -17.66 -7.01
CA ILE A 174 7.97 -17.21 -7.75
C ILE A 174 7.71 -18.19 -8.90
N ILE A 175 6.59 -18.89 -8.81
CA ILE A 175 6.05 -19.70 -9.91
C ILE A 175 5.18 -18.80 -10.79
N ARG A 176 5.44 -18.81 -12.09
CA ARG A 176 4.73 -17.98 -13.08
C ARG A 176 3.96 -18.85 -14.07
N SER A 177 2.74 -18.43 -14.39
CA SER A 177 1.91 -19.06 -15.41
C SER A 177 1.02 -18.04 -16.08
N ASN A 178 0.83 -18.16 -17.38
CA ASN A 178 -0.30 -17.52 -18.03
C ASN A 178 -1.55 -18.37 -17.77
N SER A 179 -2.59 -17.76 -17.25
CA SER A 179 -3.83 -18.43 -16.88
C SER A 179 -5.02 -17.49 -17.08
N ARG A 180 -6.16 -17.81 -16.51
CA ARG A 180 -7.42 -17.06 -16.65
C ARG A 180 -8.06 -16.86 -15.29
N LEU A 181 -8.90 -15.82 -15.15
CA LEU A 181 -9.87 -15.76 -14.06
C LEU A 181 -11.22 -16.35 -14.51
N PRO A 182 -11.89 -17.08 -13.62
CA PRO A 182 -11.47 -17.53 -12.30
C PRO A 182 -10.21 -18.43 -12.34
N LEU A 183 -9.32 -18.24 -11.35
CA LEU A 183 -8.09 -19.01 -11.21
C LEU A 183 -8.26 -20.07 -10.12
N THR A 184 -8.18 -21.33 -10.47
CA THR A 184 -8.10 -22.43 -9.51
C THR A 184 -6.66 -22.85 -9.33
N LEU A 185 -6.16 -22.70 -8.12
CA LEU A 185 -4.87 -23.24 -7.69
C LEU A 185 -5.11 -24.55 -6.93
N SER A 186 -4.37 -25.58 -7.27
CA SER A 186 -4.44 -26.88 -6.63
C SER A 186 -3.11 -27.62 -6.65
N SER A 187 -2.91 -28.50 -5.70
CA SER A 187 -1.79 -29.44 -5.65
C SER A 187 -2.22 -30.70 -4.91
N SER A 188 -1.71 -31.85 -5.33
CA SER A 188 -1.89 -33.11 -4.62
C SER A 188 -1.00 -33.25 -3.38
N MET A 189 0.01 -32.39 -3.25
CA MET A 189 1.03 -32.40 -2.21
C MET A 189 1.02 -31.08 -1.43
N PRO A 190 1.52 -31.04 -0.18
CA PRO A 190 1.56 -29.82 0.61
C PRO A 190 2.48 -28.75 0.01
N TRP A 191 1.98 -27.49 0.00
CA TRP A 191 2.73 -26.29 -0.35
C TRP A 191 2.53 -25.19 0.69
N ASP A 192 3.54 -24.37 0.87
CA ASP A 192 3.41 -23.07 1.48
C ASP A 192 3.20 -22.05 0.37
N ILE A 193 2.06 -21.37 0.36
CA ILE A 193 1.69 -20.38 -0.65
C ILE A 193 1.67 -19.01 0.01
N GLY A 194 2.45 -18.10 -0.56
CA GLY A 194 2.43 -16.67 -0.23
C GLY A 194 1.44 -15.90 -1.12
N TYR A 195 1.66 -14.58 -1.25
CA TYR A 195 0.80 -13.74 -2.09
C TYR A 195 0.79 -14.16 -3.56
N ILE A 196 -0.31 -13.87 -4.22
CA ILE A 196 -0.56 -14.19 -5.63
C ILE A 196 -0.73 -12.90 -6.40
N ASN A 197 0.06 -12.71 -7.45
CA ASN A 197 -0.02 -11.56 -8.34
C ASN A 197 -0.88 -11.87 -9.56
N ILE A 198 -1.80 -10.98 -9.89
CA ILE A 198 -2.74 -11.10 -11.00
C ILE A 198 -2.62 -9.84 -11.87
N GLU A 199 -1.96 -9.97 -13.02
CA GLU A 199 -1.76 -8.87 -13.97
C GLU A 199 -2.51 -9.11 -15.27
N ASN A 200 -3.06 -8.04 -15.84
CA ASN A 200 -3.60 -8.06 -17.20
C ASN A 200 -2.44 -8.10 -18.22
N PRO A 201 -2.61 -8.67 -19.41
CA PRO A 201 -1.70 -8.41 -20.52
C PRO A 201 -1.73 -6.91 -20.90
N GLY A 202 -0.65 -6.41 -21.54
CA GLY A 202 -0.57 -5.02 -21.98
C GLY A 202 -0.23 -4.02 -20.89
N ARG A 203 -0.49 -2.73 -21.17
CA ARG A 203 -0.10 -1.61 -20.30
C ARG A 203 -1.04 -1.42 -19.11
N GLY A 204 -0.54 -0.76 -18.07
CA GLY A 204 -1.37 -0.24 -16.99
C GLY A 204 -0.71 -0.25 -15.64
N VAL A 205 -1.44 0.21 -14.64
CA VAL A 205 -1.02 0.28 -13.24
C VAL A 205 -1.62 -0.87 -12.45
N THR A 206 -0.84 -1.46 -11.56
CA THR A 206 -1.32 -2.34 -10.49
C THR A 206 -1.10 -1.70 -9.13
N VAL A 207 -1.99 -1.91 -8.17
CA VAL A 207 -1.80 -1.49 -6.77
C VAL A 207 -2.07 -2.69 -5.87
N SER A 208 -1.04 -3.13 -5.21
CA SER A 208 -1.03 -4.33 -4.36
C SER A 208 -1.16 -3.96 -2.89
N ALA A 209 -1.88 -4.77 -2.11
CA ALA A 209 -2.08 -4.57 -0.69
C ALA A 209 -1.53 -5.77 0.11
N LEU A 210 -0.33 -5.62 0.68
CA LEU A 210 0.29 -6.59 1.57
C LEU A 210 0.14 -6.11 3.01
N GLY A 211 -1.04 -6.29 3.59
CA GLY A 211 -1.36 -5.80 4.93
C GLY A 211 -1.60 -6.94 5.93
N ILE A 212 -1.27 -6.71 7.19
CA ILE A 212 -1.57 -7.61 8.31
C ILE A 212 -2.17 -6.79 9.45
N ASN A 213 -3.38 -7.14 9.88
CA ASN A 213 -4.04 -6.48 11.01
C ASN A 213 -3.15 -6.50 12.26
N GLY A 214 -2.94 -5.33 12.86
CA GLY A 214 -2.15 -5.16 14.08
C GLY A 214 -0.63 -5.32 13.88
N ALA A 215 -0.14 -5.37 12.65
CA ALA A 215 1.29 -5.48 12.40
C ALA A 215 2.03 -4.16 12.66
N GLN A 216 3.29 -4.27 13.03
CA GLN A 216 4.29 -3.22 13.10
C GLN A 216 5.38 -3.50 12.06
N LEU A 217 6.12 -2.48 11.65
CA LEU A 217 7.22 -2.65 10.70
C LEU A 217 8.27 -3.66 11.19
N THR A 218 8.52 -3.71 12.50
CA THR A 218 9.47 -4.64 13.12
C THR A 218 9.13 -6.10 12.89
N HIS A 219 7.89 -6.45 12.53
CA HIS A 219 7.52 -7.83 12.19
C HIS A 219 8.18 -8.33 10.89
N TRP A 220 8.79 -7.45 10.09
CA TRP A 220 9.59 -7.86 8.92
C TRP A 220 10.80 -8.71 9.32
N SER A 221 11.29 -8.59 10.56
CA SER A 221 12.35 -9.45 11.09
C SER A 221 11.98 -10.93 11.14
N LYS A 222 10.70 -11.28 10.99
CA LYS A 222 10.18 -12.64 10.94
C LYS A 222 10.05 -13.21 9.54
N TRP A 223 10.33 -12.40 8.51
CA TRP A 223 10.38 -12.88 7.14
C TRP A 223 11.68 -13.65 6.92
N HIS A 224 11.70 -14.56 5.95
CA HIS A 224 12.92 -15.33 5.67
C HIS A 224 14.09 -14.39 5.27
N PRO A 225 15.34 -14.80 5.50
CA PRO A 225 16.49 -13.91 5.35
C PRO A 225 16.68 -13.32 3.95
N SER A 226 16.15 -13.99 2.91
CA SER A 226 16.24 -13.54 1.50
C SER A 226 14.96 -12.86 1.02
N TRP A 227 14.13 -12.27 1.89
CA TRP A 227 12.90 -11.57 1.49
C TRP A 227 13.15 -10.40 0.50
N GLN A 228 14.40 -9.89 0.46
CA GLN A 228 14.79 -8.88 -0.52
C GLN A 228 14.76 -9.43 -1.95
N ASP A 229 15.06 -10.72 -2.14
CA ASP A 229 14.96 -11.38 -3.45
C ASP A 229 13.50 -11.48 -3.88
N ASP A 230 12.59 -11.79 -2.94
CA ASP A 230 11.16 -11.75 -3.19
C ASP A 230 10.72 -10.35 -3.63
N LEU A 231 11.19 -9.32 -2.91
CA LEU A 231 10.88 -7.92 -3.23
C LEU A 231 11.37 -7.54 -4.63
N ALA A 232 12.62 -7.88 -4.97
CA ALA A 232 13.17 -7.62 -6.29
C ALA A 232 12.34 -8.29 -7.40
N GLN A 233 11.85 -9.49 -7.16
CA GLN A 233 11.02 -10.23 -8.11
C GLN A 233 9.61 -9.65 -8.28
N THR A 234 9.11 -8.82 -7.35
CA THR A 234 7.85 -8.09 -7.55
C THR A 234 7.94 -7.06 -8.66
N ARG A 235 9.16 -6.58 -8.96
CA ARG A 235 9.42 -5.49 -9.92
C ARG A 235 8.60 -4.25 -9.60
N ALA A 236 8.39 -3.95 -8.31
CA ALA A 236 7.65 -2.77 -7.90
C ALA A 236 8.37 -1.49 -8.35
N ASP A 237 7.62 -0.53 -8.86
CA ASP A 237 8.09 0.77 -9.29
C ASP A 237 7.89 1.83 -8.20
N LEU A 238 6.93 1.60 -7.32
CA LEU A 238 6.68 2.40 -6.13
C LEU A 238 6.35 1.48 -4.96
N VAL A 239 7.14 1.57 -3.89
CA VAL A 239 6.89 0.87 -2.62
C VAL A 239 6.33 1.86 -1.62
N ILE A 240 5.14 1.57 -1.06
CA ILE A 240 4.49 2.36 -0.02
C ILE A 240 4.59 1.61 1.30
N ILE A 241 5.18 2.25 2.32
CA ILE A 241 5.33 1.71 3.67
C ILE A 241 4.26 2.38 4.54
N ALA A 242 3.25 1.61 4.98
CA ALA A 242 2.05 2.10 5.65
C ALA A 242 1.90 1.49 7.06
N TYR A 243 2.75 1.91 7.98
CA TYR A 243 2.78 1.51 9.39
C TYR A 243 2.82 2.75 10.31
N GLY A 244 2.79 2.53 11.60
CA GLY A 244 2.93 3.57 12.63
C GLY A 244 1.77 3.60 13.62
N THR A 245 0.56 3.19 13.21
CA THR A 245 -0.60 3.16 14.11
C THR A 245 -0.36 2.20 15.27
N ASN A 246 0.04 0.97 15.01
CA ASN A 246 0.25 -0.03 16.07
C ASN A 246 1.48 0.28 16.93
N GLU A 247 2.51 0.88 16.36
CA GLU A 247 3.65 1.40 17.09
C GLU A 247 3.21 2.48 18.08
N ALA A 248 2.34 3.42 17.66
CA ALA A 248 1.85 4.48 18.52
C ALA A 248 1.01 3.97 19.71
N PHE A 249 0.37 2.80 19.59
CA PHE A 249 -0.39 2.15 20.65
C PHE A 249 0.46 1.26 21.58
N ALA A 250 1.72 0.99 21.21
CA ALA A 250 2.61 0.19 22.05
C ALA A 250 2.92 0.90 23.37
N ARG A 251 2.93 0.13 24.49
CA ARG A 251 3.14 0.69 25.82
C ARG A 251 4.58 1.19 26.03
N ASP A 252 5.54 0.37 25.59
CA ASP A 252 6.98 0.57 25.86
C ASP A 252 7.70 0.76 24.52
N LEU A 253 7.26 1.77 23.73
CA LEU A 253 7.84 2.05 22.44
C LEU A 253 9.23 2.70 22.62
N ASP A 254 10.26 2.02 22.16
CA ASP A 254 11.57 2.64 21.93
C ASP A 254 11.57 3.29 20.53
N ILE A 255 11.39 4.61 20.51
CA ILE A 255 11.33 5.38 19.26
C ILE A 255 12.66 5.34 18.51
N THR A 256 13.80 5.26 19.22
CA THR A 256 15.14 5.22 18.63
C THR A 256 15.37 3.89 17.93
N ALA A 257 15.08 2.79 18.60
CA ALA A 257 15.18 1.46 18.00
C ALA A 257 14.20 1.29 16.83
N THR A 258 13.00 1.86 16.95
CA THR A 258 12.00 1.87 15.87
C THR A 258 12.54 2.63 14.65
N GLU A 259 13.11 3.83 14.84
CA GLU A 259 13.70 4.62 13.76
C GLU A 259 14.85 3.88 13.07
N GLN A 260 15.72 3.23 13.83
CA GLN A 260 16.81 2.42 13.26
C GLN A 260 16.27 1.28 12.39
N SER A 261 15.22 0.61 12.81
CA SER A 261 14.56 -0.45 12.03
C SER A 261 13.98 0.10 10.72
N TRP A 262 13.28 1.25 10.77
CA TRP A 262 12.74 1.91 9.59
C TRP A 262 13.85 2.25 8.58
N ARG A 263 14.93 2.86 9.04
CA ARG A 263 16.10 3.20 8.19
C ARG A 263 16.73 1.95 7.57
N SER A 264 16.88 0.90 8.36
CA SER A 264 17.45 -0.38 7.89
C SER A 264 16.63 -0.97 6.76
N TYR A 265 15.30 -1.12 6.93
CA TYR A 265 14.44 -1.69 5.92
C TYR A 265 14.33 -0.82 4.66
N ILE A 266 14.30 0.51 4.79
CA ILE A 266 14.30 1.42 3.65
C ILE A 266 15.59 1.25 2.82
N ARG A 267 16.75 1.11 3.45
CA ARG A 267 18.02 0.86 2.75
C ARG A 267 18.03 -0.49 2.04
N GLN A 268 17.45 -1.51 2.64
CA GLN A 268 17.29 -2.82 2.02
C GLN A 268 16.35 -2.75 0.80
N ILE A 269 15.25 -2.00 0.86
CA ILE A 269 14.37 -1.76 -0.29
C ILE A 269 15.14 -1.07 -1.43
N LYS A 270 15.93 -0.02 -1.12
CA LYS A 270 16.75 0.68 -2.12
C LYS A 270 17.77 -0.24 -2.81
N GLN A 271 18.33 -1.18 -2.06
CA GLN A 271 19.26 -2.17 -2.61
C GLN A 271 18.56 -3.16 -3.54
N SER A 272 17.36 -3.61 -3.18
CA SER A 272 16.59 -4.58 -3.96
C SER A 272 15.93 -3.97 -5.19
N LEU A 273 15.52 -2.70 -5.10
CA LEU A 273 14.77 -1.97 -6.13
C LEU A 273 15.36 -0.55 -6.31
N PRO A 274 16.57 -0.42 -6.88
CA PRO A 274 17.28 0.86 -6.93
C PRO A 274 16.57 1.96 -7.74
N ASP A 275 15.73 1.59 -8.69
CA ASP A 275 14.98 2.50 -9.54
C ASP A 275 13.56 2.81 -9.01
N ALA A 276 13.12 2.14 -7.95
CA ALA A 276 11.78 2.33 -7.39
C ALA A 276 11.69 3.60 -6.54
N GLY A 277 10.51 4.22 -6.56
CA GLY A 277 10.12 5.19 -5.56
C GLY A 277 9.82 4.51 -4.23
N ILE A 278 10.12 5.19 -3.13
CA ILE A 278 9.70 4.77 -1.79
C ILE A 278 8.91 5.91 -1.17
N LEU A 279 7.73 5.59 -0.66
CA LEU A 279 6.82 6.51 0.02
C LEU A 279 6.50 5.99 1.42
N ILE A 280 6.74 6.80 2.44
CA ILE A 280 6.18 6.57 3.76
C ILE A 280 4.78 7.20 3.79
N LEU A 281 3.77 6.37 4.00
CA LEU A 281 2.42 6.81 4.32
C LEU A 281 2.36 7.02 5.83
N GLY A 282 2.39 8.30 6.25
CA GLY A 282 2.46 8.66 7.67
C GLY A 282 1.26 8.13 8.45
N ALA A 283 1.48 7.77 9.71
CA ALA A 283 0.42 7.28 10.58
C ALA A 283 -0.74 8.29 10.66
N PRO A 284 -2.00 7.85 10.42
CA PRO A 284 -3.17 8.74 10.51
C PRO A 284 -3.44 9.18 11.96
N GLU A 285 -4.34 10.15 12.13
CA GLU A 285 -4.90 10.43 13.45
C GLU A 285 -5.60 9.18 14.00
N SER A 286 -5.39 8.94 15.28
CA SER A 286 -6.00 7.84 16.00
C SER A 286 -6.21 8.18 17.48
N LEU A 287 -7.19 7.54 18.12
CA LEU A 287 -7.58 7.82 19.50
C LEU A 287 -7.56 6.54 20.35
N LYS A 288 -7.02 6.63 21.56
CA LYS A 288 -7.21 5.62 22.62
C LYS A 288 -8.60 5.73 23.27
N SER A 289 -9.19 6.93 23.22
CA SER A 289 -10.51 7.21 23.77
C SER A 289 -11.15 8.35 23.03
N THR A 290 -12.44 8.27 22.80
CA THR A 290 -13.23 9.32 22.17
C THR A 290 -13.75 10.38 23.17
N SER A 291 -13.39 10.28 24.45
CA SER A 291 -13.68 11.30 25.46
C SER A 291 -12.93 12.61 25.16
N ARG A 292 -13.42 13.73 25.73
CA ARG A 292 -12.93 15.10 25.47
C ARG A 292 -13.20 15.59 24.04
N SER A 293 -13.01 16.88 23.80
CA SER A 293 -13.30 17.52 22.50
C SER A 293 -12.48 16.93 21.34
N CYS A 294 -11.17 16.77 21.53
CA CYS A 294 -10.27 16.15 20.53
C CYS A 294 -10.17 14.62 20.63
N GLY A 295 -10.74 14.01 21.67
CA GLY A 295 -10.40 12.64 22.05
C GLY A 295 -9.08 12.55 22.81
N ILE A 296 -8.63 11.36 23.14
CA ILE A 296 -7.33 11.07 23.77
C ILE A 296 -6.48 10.29 22.77
N ARG A 297 -5.47 10.93 22.23
CA ARG A 297 -4.50 10.33 21.30
C ARG A 297 -3.56 9.36 22.02
N PRO A 298 -2.96 8.38 21.34
CA PRO A 298 -1.79 7.67 21.85
C PRO A 298 -0.67 8.69 22.17
N ALA A 299 -0.02 8.52 23.30
CA ALA A 299 1.00 9.47 23.75
C ALA A 299 2.20 9.62 22.79
N THR A 300 2.50 8.55 22.04
CA THR A 300 3.63 8.48 21.12
C THR A 300 3.25 8.74 19.65
N LEU A 301 1.97 9.01 19.33
CA LEU A 301 1.53 9.18 17.94
C LEU A 301 2.27 10.33 17.24
N SER A 302 2.37 11.49 17.87
CA SER A 302 3.12 12.62 17.30
C SER A 302 4.61 12.31 17.13
N SER A 303 5.21 11.57 18.06
CA SER A 303 6.62 11.15 17.95
C SER A 303 6.83 10.19 16.79
N ILE A 304 5.89 9.26 16.54
CA ILE A 304 5.93 8.37 15.37
C ILE A 304 5.80 9.16 14.07
N GLN A 305 4.83 10.06 13.97
CA GLN A 305 4.62 10.88 12.77
C GLN A 305 5.86 11.74 12.44
N GLN A 306 6.44 12.39 13.45
CA GLN A 306 7.66 13.16 13.30
C GLN A 306 8.88 12.29 12.93
N MET A 307 9.00 11.12 13.52
CA MET A 307 10.04 10.14 13.18
C MET A 307 9.91 9.70 11.72
N GLN A 308 8.71 9.36 11.25
CA GLN A 308 8.46 8.95 9.87
C GLN A 308 8.85 10.05 8.88
N GLN A 309 8.46 11.30 9.13
CA GLN A 309 8.84 12.44 8.29
C GLN A 309 10.35 12.70 8.30
N ARG A 310 11.00 12.63 9.48
CA ARG A 310 12.46 12.76 9.62
C ARG A 310 13.19 11.66 8.84
N VAL A 311 12.76 10.40 8.98
CA VAL A 311 13.33 9.28 8.25
C VAL A 311 13.18 9.48 6.74
N ALA A 312 12.01 9.91 6.27
CA ALA A 312 11.79 10.17 4.85
C ALA A 312 12.75 11.24 4.29
N ARG A 313 12.93 12.34 5.03
CA ARG A 313 13.84 13.42 4.67
C ARG A 313 15.29 12.96 4.61
N ASP A 314 15.75 12.29 5.67
CA ASP A 314 17.15 11.87 5.79
C ASP A 314 17.51 10.75 4.81
N GLU A 315 16.58 9.83 4.57
CA GLU A 315 16.73 8.76 3.57
C GLU A 315 16.40 9.25 2.14
N LYS A 316 16.04 10.52 1.94
CA LYS A 316 15.74 11.13 0.63
C LYS A 316 14.68 10.36 -0.16
N ILE A 317 13.55 10.08 0.49
CA ILE A 317 12.38 9.42 -0.08
C ILE A 317 11.15 10.30 0.07
N MET A 318 9.98 9.82 -0.32
CA MET A 318 8.73 10.56 -0.20
C MET A 318 8.05 10.32 1.15
N TYR A 319 7.33 11.33 1.61
CA TYR A 319 6.44 11.26 2.77
C TYR A 319 5.07 11.85 2.42
N TRP A 320 4.00 11.16 2.76
CA TRP A 320 2.65 11.68 2.64
C TRP A 320 1.98 11.73 4.02
N SER A 321 1.55 12.93 4.43
CA SER A 321 0.94 13.13 5.73
C SER A 321 -0.54 12.75 5.72
N TRP A 322 -0.87 11.55 6.21
CA TRP A 322 -2.26 11.16 6.37
C TRP A 322 -2.97 12.04 7.41
N GLN A 323 -2.28 12.41 8.49
CA GLN A 323 -2.82 13.34 9.49
C GLN A 323 -3.27 14.67 8.85
N ASN A 324 -2.42 15.29 8.03
CA ASN A 324 -2.76 16.54 7.34
C ASN A 324 -3.89 16.31 6.30
N ALA A 325 -3.92 15.17 5.65
CA ALA A 325 -5.00 14.80 4.76
C ALA A 325 -6.34 14.64 5.49
N MET A 326 -6.34 14.34 6.78
CA MET A 326 -7.55 14.33 7.60
C MET A 326 -7.96 15.72 8.10
N GLY A 327 -7.08 16.72 8.03
CA GLY A 327 -7.30 18.07 8.56
C GLY A 327 -6.44 18.40 9.79
N GLY A 328 -5.38 17.63 10.02
CA GLY A 328 -4.41 17.85 11.08
C GLY A 328 -4.77 17.18 12.42
N GLU A 329 -4.12 17.65 13.47
CA GLU A 329 -4.38 17.19 14.84
C GLU A 329 -5.84 17.42 15.25
N CYS A 330 -6.42 16.53 16.05
CA CYS A 330 -7.83 16.53 16.46
C CYS A 330 -8.84 16.22 15.35
N SER A 331 -8.43 15.91 14.13
CA SER A 331 -9.36 15.66 13.01
C SER A 331 -10.18 14.37 13.15
N MET A 332 -9.73 13.39 13.94
CA MET A 332 -10.44 12.10 14.09
C MET A 332 -11.88 12.28 14.56
N LYS A 333 -12.14 13.17 15.53
CA LYS A 333 -13.51 13.43 16.02
C LYS A 333 -14.41 14.02 14.94
N SER A 334 -13.87 14.93 14.13
CA SER A 334 -14.56 15.49 12.98
C SER A 334 -14.86 14.43 11.92
N TRP A 335 -13.89 13.55 11.65
CA TRP A 335 -14.08 12.43 10.73
C TRP A 335 -15.14 11.45 11.22
N MET A 336 -15.19 11.17 12.52
CA MET A 336 -16.23 10.33 13.13
C MET A 336 -17.63 10.97 12.95
N SER A 337 -17.77 12.28 13.23
CA SER A 337 -19.04 12.98 13.10
C SER A 337 -19.54 13.08 11.66
N GLN A 338 -18.64 13.07 10.67
CA GLN A 338 -18.95 13.06 9.25
C GLN A 338 -19.17 11.64 8.68
N GLY A 339 -19.08 10.60 9.51
CA GLY A 339 -19.19 9.21 9.07
C GLY A 339 -17.99 8.73 8.24
N LEU A 340 -16.84 9.40 8.33
CA LEU A 340 -15.59 9.05 7.65
C LEU A 340 -14.72 8.12 8.49
N ALA A 341 -14.89 8.11 9.82
CA ALA A 341 -14.15 7.24 10.73
C ALA A 341 -15.07 6.31 11.50
N ALA A 342 -14.54 5.15 11.89
CA ALA A 342 -15.23 4.17 12.72
C ALA A 342 -15.32 4.63 14.19
N LYS A 343 -16.22 4.02 14.95
CA LYS A 343 -16.43 4.36 16.37
C LYS A 343 -15.26 3.99 17.28
N ASP A 344 -14.35 3.15 16.81
CA ASP A 344 -13.16 2.75 17.57
C ASP A 344 -12.11 3.86 17.66
N GLY A 345 -12.25 4.93 16.86
CA GLY A 345 -11.31 6.05 16.81
C GLY A 345 -9.96 5.71 16.17
N VAL A 346 -9.85 4.59 15.46
CA VAL A 346 -8.63 4.12 14.80
C VAL A 346 -8.84 3.91 13.30
N HIS A 347 -9.86 3.14 12.95
CA HIS A 347 -10.14 2.78 11.56
C HIS A 347 -11.11 3.76 10.90
N PHE A 348 -11.18 3.72 9.57
CA PHE A 348 -12.06 4.58 8.79
C PHE A 348 -13.21 3.78 8.18
N SER A 349 -14.27 4.48 7.83
CA SER A 349 -15.32 3.93 6.97
C SER A 349 -14.79 3.77 5.53
N GLY A 350 -15.53 3.06 4.68
CA GLY A 350 -15.19 3.00 3.26
C GLY A 350 -15.03 4.40 2.65
N LYS A 351 -15.95 5.33 2.98
CA LYS A 351 -15.87 6.73 2.56
C LYS A 351 -14.57 7.41 3.01
N GLY A 352 -14.16 7.20 4.27
CA GLY A 352 -12.94 7.83 4.80
C GLY A 352 -11.69 7.29 4.14
N TYR A 353 -11.59 5.98 3.94
CA TYR A 353 -10.47 5.39 3.20
C TYR A 353 -10.42 5.88 1.75
N HIS A 354 -11.55 5.95 1.06
CA HIS A 354 -11.62 6.44 -0.31
C HIS A 354 -11.21 7.92 -0.40
N GLN A 355 -11.70 8.77 0.49
CA GLN A 355 -11.32 10.19 0.53
C GLN A 355 -9.81 10.38 0.75
N ALA A 356 -9.20 9.61 1.64
CA ALA A 356 -7.75 9.65 1.86
C ALA A 356 -6.97 9.17 0.63
N ALA A 357 -7.40 8.07 0.03
CA ALA A 357 -6.77 7.51 -1.17
C ALA A 357 -6.89 8.45 -2.39
N ASP A 358 -8.03 9.14 -2.54
CA ASP A 358 -8.21 10.16 -3.58
C ASP A 358 -7.17 11.27 -3.44
N ARG A 359 -6.92 11.76 -2.22
CA ARG A 359 -5.92 12.80 -1.95
C ARG A 359 -4.49 12.34 -2.26
N LEU A 360 -4.15 11.08 -1.95
CA LEU A 360 -2.86 10.52 -2.34
C LEU A 360 -2.76 10.37 -3.86
N ALA A 361 -3.81 9.87 -4.51
CA ALA A 361 -3.84 9.75 -5.97
C ALA A 361 -3.67 11.10 -6.65
N ASP A 362 -4.36 12.15 -6.18
CA ASP A 362 -4.21 13.51 -6.70
C ASP A 362 -2.77 14.02 -6.56
N SER A 363 -2.13 13.77 -5.40
CA SER A 363 -0.73 14.12 -5.17
C SER A 363 0.22 13.41 -6.14
N LEU A 364 0.02 12.12 -6.39
CA LEU A 364 0.84 11.33 -7.33
C LEU A 364 0.61 11.74 -8.80
N ILE A 365 -0.65 12.03 -9.17
CA ILE A 365 -1.01 12.51 -10.50
C ILE A 365 -0.38 13.88 -10.75
N GLN A 366 -0.52 14.81 -9.81
CA GLN A 366 0.08 16.14 -9.91
C GLN A 366 1.60 16.10 -10.05
N MET A 367 2.26 15.16 -9.35
CA MET A 367 3.71 14.96 -9.48
C MET A 367 4.09 14.43 -10.88
N ALA A 368 3.20 13.66 -11.51
CA ALA A 368 3.42 13.08 -12.82
C ALA A 368 3.09 14.02 -13.97
N ASP A 369 2.23 14.98 -13.80
CA ASP A 369 1.89 16.00 -14.81
C ASP A 369 3.04 17.01 -14.93
#